data_1528b65730f3c5fbe3a1ad876fae7983
#
_entry.id   1528b65730f3c5fbe3a1ad876fae7983
#
_cell.length_a   1.000
_cell.length_b   1.000
_cell.length_c   1.000
_cell.angle_alpha   90.00
_cell.angle_beta   90.00
_cell.angle_gamma   90.00
#
_symmetry.space_group_name_H-M   'P 1'
#
loop_
_entity.id
_entity.type
_entity.pdbx_description
1 polymer ?
#
loop_
_entity_poly.entity_id
_entity_poly.type
_entity_poly.pdbx_seq_one_letter_code
_entity_poly.pdbx_strand_id
1 'polypeptide(L)'
;MKNPFIRLFRARDKPGVTDSVSSAPTFYFGSSAAGKSVTASTAIQMSTVYACVRVIAETIASLPLHVYQNQGEGSVKALDHPLYPILHDEPNSEMTSFVWRETMLVHLLLWGNAYCQIIRSGRSQILGLYPLLPDRMEMDRDNTGTLTY
;
A
#
# COMPACT_ATOMS: atom_id res chain seq x y z
N MET A 1 13.11 37.68 -26.24
CA MET A 1 12.02 36.97 -26.91
C MET A 1 11.59 35.82 -26.01
N LYS A 2 10.43 35.87 -25.36
CA LYS A 2 9.92 34.84 -24.47
C LYS A 2 9.15 33.81 -25.31
N ASN A 3 9.60 32.58 -25.28
CA ASN A 3 9.12 31.46 -26.06
C ASN A 3 7.64 31.16 -25.74
N PRO A 4 6.68 31.30 -26.66
CA PRO A 4 5.24 31.16 -26.39
C PRO A 4 4.84 29.71 -26.09
N PHE A 5 5.68 28.75 -26.41
CA PHE A 5 5.41 27.33 -26.15
C PHE A 5 5.52 26.89 -24.70
N ILE A 6 6.21 27.67 -23.85
CA ILE A 6 6.36 27.32 -22.41
C ILE A 6 5.06 27.56 -21.62
N ARG A 7 4.13 28.36 -22.15
CA ARG A 7 2.84 28.63 -21.49
C ARG A 7 1.80 27.51 -21.66
N LEU A 8 1.94 26.68 -22.69
CA LEU A 8 0.93 25.65 -22.99
C LEU A 8 1.02 24.44 -22.06
N PHE A 9 2.22 24.16 -21.53
CA PHE A 9 2.42 23.01 -20.61
C PHE A 9 2.24 23.38 -19.13
N ARG A 10 2.28 24.67 -18.80
CA ARG A 10 2.20 25.13 -17.38
C ARG A 10 0.78 25.24 -16.84
N ALA A 11 -0.23 25.15 -17.69
CA ALA A 11 -1.64 25.21 -17.28
C ALA A 11 -2.21 23.82 -16.90
N ARG A 12 -1.45 22.75 -17.12
CA ARG A 12 -1.93 21.38 -16.91
C ARG A 12 -1.40 20.70 -15.65
N ASP A 13 -0.46 21.34 -14.94
CA ASP A 13 0.23 20.77 -13.78
C ASP A 13 -0.20 21.36 -12.43
N LYS A 14 -1.36 21.97 -12.40
CA LYS A 14 -2.04 22.15 -11.13
C LYS A 14 -3.34 21.39 -11.23
N PRO A 15 -3.39 20.12 -10.80
CA PRO A 15 -4.65 19.63 -10.31
C PRO A 15 -5.04 20.63 -9.23
N GLY A 16 -6.10 21.39 -9.49
CA GLY A 16 -6.75 22.17 -8.46
C GLY A 16 -7.36 21.20 -7.49
N VAL A 17 -6.50 20.59 -6.66
CA VAL A 17 -6.93 19.90 -5.47
C VAL A 17 -7.29 21.03 -4.52
N THR A 18 -8.52 21.49 -4.64
CA THR A 18 -9.19 22.20 -3.58
C THR A 18 -9.54 21.17 -2.53
N ASP A 19 -8.52 20.62 -1.91
CA ASP A 19 -8.70 19.80 -0.74
C ASP A 19 -8.93 20.72 0.44
N SER A 20 -10.19 20.92 0.70
CA SER A 20 -10.61 21.04 2.08
C SER A 20 -10.22 19.72 2.74
N VAL A 21 -9.15 19.74 3.53
CA VAL A 21 -8.50 18.66 4.27
C VAL A 21 -9.43 18.01 5.32
N SER A 22 -10.73 18.01 5.14
CA SER A 22 -11.67 17.38 6.06
C SER A 22 -12.35 16.13 5.51
N SER A 23 -11.91 15.66 4.36
CA SER A 23 -12.33 14.34 3.89
C SER A 23 -11.08 13.58 3.49
N ALA A 24 -10.65 12.63 4.36
CA ALA A 24 -9.98 11.45 3.87
C ALA A 24 -10.55 11.13 2.47
N PRO A 25 -9.73 10.69 1.48
CA PRO A 25 -10.28 10.30 0.22
C PRO A 25 -11.37 9.28 0.52
N THR A 26 -12.58 9.79 0.65
CA THR A 26 -13.76 8.97 0.68
C THR A 26 -13.76 8.43 -0.72
N PHE A 27 -13.10 7.33 -0.93
CA PHE A 27 -13.41 6.49 -2.05
C PHE A 27 -14.91 6.48 -2.06
N TYR A 28 -15.51 7.05 -3.08
CA TYR A 28 -16.94 7.17 -3.22
C TYR A 28 -17.53 5.76 -3.31
N PHE A 29 -17.58 5.10 -2.20
CA PHE A 29 -18.65 4.20 -1.92
C PHE A 29 -19.85 5.10 -1.65
N GLY A 30 -20.32 5.74 -2.74
CA GLY A 30 -21.50 6.56 -2.68
C GLY A 30 -22.58 5.75 -1.97
N SER A 31 -23.42 6.41 -1.20
CA SER A 31 -24.60 5.78 -0.66
C SER A 31 -25.21 4.92 -1.77
N SER A 32 -25.28 3.61 -1.56
CA SER A 32 -25.89 2.72 -2.55
C SER A 32 -27.27 3.30 -2.89
N ALA A 33 -27.77 3.09 -4.12
CA ALA A 33 -29.12 3.49 -4.50
C ALA A 33 -30.20 3.00 -3.51
N ALA A 34 -29.85 2.04 -2.65
CA ALA A 34 -30.66 1.52 -1.54
C ALA A 34 -30.51 2.31 -0.23
N GLY A 35 -29.76 3.44 -0.21
CA GLY A 35 -29.60 4.29 0.97
C GLY A 35 -28.74 3.71 2.11
N LYS A 36 -28.10 2.56 1.91
CA LYS A 36 -27.20 1.97 2.92
C LYS A 36 -25.77 2.45 2.72
N SER A 37 -25.13 2.90 3.80
CA SER A 37 -23.70 3.20 3.83
C SER A 37 -22.91 1.91 3.68
N VAL A 38 -22.05 1.84 2.65
CA VAL A 38 -21.11 0.74 2.44
C VAL A 38 -19.72 1.19 2.86
N THR A 39 -19.17 0.54 3.87
CA THR A 39 -17.80 0.75 4.37
C THR A 39 -17.01 -0.55 4.18
N ALA A 40 -15.68 -0.50 4.29
CA ALA A 40 -14.84 -1.69 4.24
C ALA A 40 -15.28 -2.76 5.27
N SER A 41 -15.63 -2.31 6.49
CA SER A 41 -16.09 -3.19 7.57
C SER A 41 -17.48 -3.81 7.30
N THR A 42 -18.40 -3.08 6.67
CA THR A 42 -19.71 -3.63 6.30
C THR A 42 -19.63 -4.49 5.04
N ALA A 43 -18.76 -4.16 4.11
CA ALA A 43 -18.54 -4.92 2.89
C ALA A 43 -18.02 -6.34 3.18
N ILE A 44 -17.03 -6.47 4.09
CA ILE A 44 -16.46 -7.78 4.42
C ILE A 44 -17.43 -8.71 5.16
N GLN A 45 -18.50 -8.18 5.74
CA GLN A 45 -19.57 -8.99 6.37
C GLN A 45 -20.43 -9.72 5.33
N MET A 46 -20.36 -9.30 4.07
CA MET A 46 -21.05 -10.01 2.98
C MET A 46 -20.19 -11.22 2.57
N SER A 47 -20.76 -12.42 2.66
CA SER A 47 -20.06 -13.69 2.36
C SER A 47 -19.41 -13.72 0.98
N THR A 48 -20.06 -13.14 -0.02
CA THR A 48 -19.54 -13.06 -1.40
C THR A 48 -18.29 -12.17 -1.47
N VAL A 49 -18.33 -10.98 -0.84
CA VAL A 49 -17.17 -10.06 -0.81
C VAL A 49 -16.01 -10.70 -0.05
N TYR A 50 -16.31 -11.29 1.11
CA TYR A 50 -15.31 -12.01 1.90
C TYR A 50 -14.65 -13.11 1.09
N ALA A 51 -15.43 -13.95 0.40
CA ALA A 51 -14.90 -15.04 -0.42
C ALA A 51 -14.01 -14.52 -1.57
N CYS A 52 -14.43 -13.46 -2.27
CA CYS A 52 -13.64 -12.86 -3.35
C CYS A 52 -12.31 -12.29 -2.83
N VAL A 53 -12.35 -11.49 -1.77
CA VAL A 53 -11.15 -10.90 -1.15
C VAL A 53 -10.19 -12.00 -0.69
N ARG A 54 -10.71 -13.01 -0.02
CA ARG A 54 -9.94 -14.13 0.48
C ARG A 54 -9.23 -14.90 -0.63
N VAL A 55 -9.96 -15.31 -1.68
CA VAL A 55 -9.39 -16.07 -2.81
C VAL A 55 -8.27 -15.29 -3.48
N ILE A 56 -8.46 -13.98 -3.72
CA ILE A 56 -7.42 -13.14 -4.35
C ILE A 56 -6.20 -13.02 -3.43
N ALA A 57 -6.42 -12.70 -2.15
CA ALA A 57 -5.35 -12.48 -1.19
C ALA A 57 -4.53 -13.76 -0.96
N GLU A 58 -5.18 -14.90 -0.70
CA GLU A 58 -4.50 -16.19 -0.50
C GLU A 58 -3.74 -16.65 -1.75
N THR A 59 -4.33 -16.47 -2.94
CA THR A 59 -3.68 -16.88 -4.19
C THR A 59 -2.38 -16.09 -4.42
N ILE A 60 -2.41 -14.77 -4.25
CA ILE A 60 -1.21 -13.94 -4.42
C ILE A 60 -0.22 -14.18 -3.27
N ALA A 61 -0.69 -14.33 -2.04
CA ALA A 61 0.15 -14.59 -0.87
C ALA A 61 0.88 -15.95 -0.96
N SER A 62 0.33 -16.93 -1.68
CA SER A 62 0.97 -18.23 -1.89
C SER A 62 2.19 -18.16 -2.82
N LEU A 63 2.31 -17.12 -3.64
CA LEU A 63 3.46 -16.97 -4.54
C LEU A 63 4.72 -16.60 -3.74
N PRO A 64 5.84 -17.31 -3.92
CA PRO A 64 7.06 -17.02 -3.18
C PRO A 64 7.64 -15.65 -3.59
N LEU A 65 7.97 -14.83 -2.58
CA LEU A 65 8.64 -13.54 -2.79
C LEU A 65 10.15 -13.72 -2.66
N HIS A 66 10.89 -13.44 -3.71
CA HIS A 66 12.33 -13.55 -3.73
C HIS A 66 13.02 -12.21 -3.98
N VAL A 67 14.16 -12.00 -3.36
CA VAL A 67 15.04 -10.87 -3.65
C VAL A 67 16.03 -11.30 -4.74
N TYR A 68 16.19 -10.46 -5.75
CA TYR A 68 17.13 -10.70 -6.86
C TYR A 68 18.17 -9.60 -6.92
N GLN A 69 19.39 -9.98 -7.21
CA GLN A 69 20.52 -9.08 -7.51
C GLN A 69 20.80 -9.12 -9.00
N ASN A 70 20.93 -7.96 -9.62
CA ASN A 70 21.35 -7.85 -11.01
C ASN A 70 22.87 -8.03 -11.13
N GLN A 71 23.31 -8.97 -11.97
CA GLN A 71 24.72 -9.28 -12.21
C GLN A 71 25.10 -9.05 -13.70
N GLY A 72 24.66 -7.94 -14.28
CA GLY A 72 25.02 -7.57 -15.66
C GLY A 72 24.13 -8.23 -16.71
N GLU A 73 24.39 -9.47 -17.07
CA GLU A 73 23.60 -10.18 -18.12
C GLU A 73 22.37 -10.93 -17.58
N GLY A 74 22.12 -10.91 -16.23
CA GLY A 74 21.01 -11.62 -15.64
C GLY A 74 20.75 -11.27 -14.19
N SER A 75 19.67 -11.82 -13.64
CA SER A 75 19.29 -11.66 -12.24
C SER A 75 19.44 -12.99 -11.50
N VAL A 76 20.15 -12.98 -10.38
CA VAL A 76 20.37 -14.13 -9.50
C VAL A 76 19.67 -13.91 -8.17
N LYS A 77 19.13 -14.96 -7.56
CA LYS A 77 18.52 -14.87 -6.22
C LYS A 77 19.57 -14.48 -5.20
N ALA A 78 19.32 -13.38 -4.48
CA ALA A 78 20.21 -12.84 -3.47
C ALA A 78 19.88 -13.44 -2.10
N LEU A 79 20.25 -14.70 -1.88
CA LEU A 79 19.96 -15.42 -0.63
C LEU A 79 20.68 -14.81 0.58
N ASP A 80 21.86 -14.22 0.36
CA ASP A 80 22.68 -13.59 1.41
C ASP A 80 22.23 -12.16 1.73
N HIS A 81 21.23 -11.63 1.02
CA HIS A 81 20.78 -10.27 1.25
C HIS A 81 19.98 -10.18 2.57
N PRO A 82 20.22 -9.19 3.45
CA PRO A 82 19.56 -9.06 4.75
C PRO A 82 18.04 -9.00 4.69
N LEU A 83 17.47 -8.56 3.58
CA LEU A 83 16.02 -8.53 3.37
C LEU A 83 15.44 -9.88 2.94
N TYR A 84 16.28 -10.83 2.52
CA TYR A 84 15.78 -12.11 2.02
C TYR A 84 14.96 -12.85 3.08
N PRO A 85 15.49 -13.12 4.28
CA PRO A 85 14.73 -13.83 5.33
C PRO A 85 13.48 -13.05 5.78
N ILE A 86 13.56 -11.71 5.81
CA ILE A 86 12.44 -10.86 6.22
C ILE A 86 11.28 -10.93 5.20
N LEU A 87 11.57 -10.91 3.90
CA LEU A 87 10.53 -10.93 2.88
C LEU A 87 10.05 -12.34 2.52
N HIS A 88 10.95 -13.30 2.55
CA HIS A 88 10.67 -14.68 2.13
C HIS A 88 10.10 -15.55 3.25
N ASP A 89 10.69 -15.45 4.46
CA ASP A 89 10.39 -16.36 5.55
C ASP A 89 9.50 -15.69 6.62
N GLU A 90 10.04 -14.76 7.41
CA GLU A 90 9.41 -14.15 8.55
C GLU A 90 9.60 -12.63 8.56
N PRO A 91 8.60 -11.86 8.09
CA PRO A 91 8.64 -10.40 8.13
C PRO A 91 8.72 -9.81 9.53
N ASN A 92 8.17 -10.51 10.52
CA ASN A 92 8.21 -10.15 11.94
C ASN A 92 8.03 -11.39 12.81
N SER A 93 8.18 -11.23 14.13
CA SER A 93 8.07 -12.33 15.10
C SER A 93 6.66 -12.92 15.28
N GLU A 94 5.65 -12.30 14.69
CA GLU A 94 4.24 -12.67 14.89
C GLU A 94 3.62 -13.30 13.64
N MET A 95 4.22 -13.10 12.48
CA MET A 95 3.63 -13.46 11.19
C MET A 95 4.66 -14.12 10.27
N THR A 96 4.23 -15.17 9.60
CA THR A 96 4.96 -15.71 8.44
C THR A 96 4.81 -14.80 7.23
N SER A 97 5.69 -14.92 6.25
CA SER A 97 5.62 -14.16 5.00
C SER A 97 4.29 -14.33 4.26
N PHE A 98 3.68 -15.51 4.33
CA PHE A 98 2.34 -15.76 3.77
C PHE A 98 1.27 -14.90 4.45
N VAL A 99 1.16 -14.99 5.78
CA VAL A 99 0.15 -14.25 6.56
C VAL A 99 0.32 -12.73 6.43
N TRP A 100 1.56 -12.27 6.43
CA TRP A 100 1.86 -10.85 6.23
C TRP A 100 1.39 -10.35 4.86
N ARG A 101 1.69 -11.09 3.77
CA ARG A 101 1.25 -10.74 2.40
C ARG A 101 -0.25 -10.81 2.26
N GLU A 102 -0.89 -11.83 2.81
CA GLU A 102 -2.34 -11.96 2.84
C GLU A 102 -2.97 -10.73 3.52
N THR A 103 -2.49 -10.34 4.69
CA THR A 103 -2.96 -9.17 5.44
C THR A 103 -2.81 -7.88 4.62
N MET A 104 -1.64 -7.66 4.01
CA MET A 104 -1.39 -6.49 3.16
C MET A 104 -2.33 -6.44 1.95
N LEU A 105 -2.60 -7.59 1.33
CA LEU A 105 -3.51 -7.69 0.19
C LEU A 105 -4.97 -7.46 0.60
N VAL A 106 -5.39 -7.98 1.74
CA VAL A 106 -6.74 -7.71 2.29
C VAL A 106 -6.92 -6.21 2.55
N HIS A 107 -5.91 -5.55 3.15
CA HIS A 107 -5.94 -4.10 3.34
C HIS A 107 -6.04 -3.36 2.01
N LEU A 108 -5.23 -3.73 1.03
CA LEU A 108 -5.24 -3.12 -0.30
C LEU A 108 -6.60 -3.28 -1.01
N LEU A 109 -7.20 -4.45 -0.93
CA LEU A 109 -8.48 -4.74 -1.59
C LEU A 109 -9.68 -4.02 -0.93
N LEU A 110 -9.64 -3.84 0.39
CA LEU A 110 -10.75 -3.24 1.13
C LEU A 110 -10.65 -1.72 1.26
N TRP A 111 -9.44 -1.17 1.40
CA TRP A 111 -9.21 0.27 1.61
C TRP A 111 -8.50 0.96 0.45
N GLY A 112 -8.05 0.20 -0.56
CA GLY A 112 -7.29 0.74 -1.70
C GLY A 112 -5.83 1.06 -1.37
N ASN A 113 -5.45 1.01 -0.09
CA ASN A 113 -4.09 1.24 0.40
C ASN A 113 -3.74 0.19 1.45
N ALA A 114 -2.45 -0.14 1.54
CA ALA A 114 -1.89 -0.99 2.57
C ALA A 114 -0.61 -0.34 3.10
N TYR A 115 -0.51 -0.24 4.41
CA TYR A 115 0.61 0.43 5.09
C TYR A 115 1.39 -0.56 5.91
N CYS A 116 2.70 -0.39 5.94
CA CYS A 116 3.60 -1.24 6.70
C CYS A 116 4.63 -0.39 7.44
N GLN A 117 4.74 -0.58 8.74
CA GLN A 117 5.78 0.01 9.54
C GLN A 117 7.08 -0.78 9.39
N ILE A 118 8.16 -0.09 9.07
CA ILE A 118 9.50 -0.66 8.97
C ILE A 118 10.24 -0.39 10.26
N ILE A 119 10.47 -1.42 11.07
CA ILE A 119 11.30 -1.32 12.26
C ILE A 119 12.76 -1.47 11.88
N ARG A 120 13.58 -0.51 12.32
CA ARG A 120 15.02 -0.47 12.03
C ARG A 120 15.84 -0.51 13.31
N SER A 121 17.00 -1.14 13.25
CA SER A 121 18.02 -1.03 14.30
C SER A 121 18.73 0.33 14.22
N GLY A 122 19.48 0.68 15.28
CA GLY A 122 20.33 1.89 15.28
C GLY A 122 21.38 1.95 14.17
N ARG A 123 21.63 0.84 13.47
CA ARG A 123 22.49 0.73 12.29
C ARG A 123 21.73 0.72 10.98
N SER A 124 20.50 1.22 10.96
CA SER A 124 19.60 1.25 9.78
C SER A 124 19.24 -0.10 9.19
N GLN A 125 19.59 -1.21 9.83
CA GLN A 125 19.16 -2.54 9.38
C GLN A 125 17.67 -2.73 9.67
N ILE A 126 16.94 -3.30 8.73
CA ILE A 126 15.53 -3.64 8.90
C ILE A 126 15.44 -4.85 9.81
N LEU A 127 14.67 -4.73 10.91
CA LEU A 127 14.44 -5.79 11.88
C LEU A 127 13.09 -6.47 11.67
N GLY A 128 12.11 -5.76 11.11
CA GLY A 128 10.80 -6.33 10.87
C GLY A 128 9.86 -5.37 10.15
N LEU A 129 8.78 -5.97 9.63
CA LEU A 129 7.73 -5.32 8.87
C LEU A 129 6.38 -5.61 9.54
N TYR A 130 5.70 -4.57 10.03
CA TYR A 130 4.43 -4.70 10.74
C TYR A 130 3.31 -4.02 9.94
N PRO A 131 2.24 -4.75 9.56
CA PRO A 131 1.10 -4.15 8.88
C PRO A 131 0.40 -3.14 9.80
N LEU A 132 0.01 -1.99 9.24
CA LEU A 132 -0.78 -0.99 9.92
C LEU A 132 -2.20 -0.98 9.38
N LEU A 133 -3.17 -0.69 10.26
CA LEU A 133 -4.58 -0.59 9.86
C LEU A 133 -4.80 0.67 9.03
N PRO A 134 -5.29 0.54 7.79
CA PRO A 134 -5.45 1.68 6.89
C PRO A 134 -6.47 2.72 7.36
N ASP A 135 -7.47 2.31 8.14
CA ASP A 135 -8.50 3.19 8.72
C ASP A 135 -7.98 4.13 9.81
N ARG A 136 -6.75 3.89 10.30
CA ARG A 136 -6.07 4.72 11.31
C ARG A 136 -4.92 5.54 10.74
N MET A 137 -4.71 5.47 9.42
CA MET A 137 -3.64 6.19 8.75
C MET A 137 -4.20 7.43 8.07
N GLU A 138 -3.66 8.58 8.41
CA GLU A 138 -3.93 9.85 7.74
C GLU A 138 -2.73 10.23 6.89
N MET A 139 -2.98 10.50 5.61
CA MET A 139 -1.96 11.02 4.71
C MET A 139 -2.10 12.52 4.62
N ASP A 140 -1.04 13.24 4.95
CA ASP A 140 -0.97 14.68 4.79
C ASP A 140 0.23 15.08 3.94
N ARG A 141 0.20 16.31 3.45
CA ARG A 141 1.33 16.91 2.73
C ARG A 141 1.90 18.06 3.55
N ASP A 142 3.19 17.96 3.80
CA ASP A 142 3.96 19.07 4.36
C ASP A 142 3.91 20.30 3.43
N ASN A 143 4.22 21.47 3.97
CA ASN A 143 4.33 22.74 3.24
C ASN A 143 5.31 22.68 2.04
N THR A 144 6.20 21.70 2.02
CA THR A 144 7.11 21.39 0.92
C THR A 144 6.51 20.47 -0.14
N GLY A 145 5.28 19.95 0.07
CA GLY A 145 4.61 18.99 -0.81
C GLY A 145 5.02 17.53 -0.57
N THR A 146 5.85 17.25 0.44
CA THR A 146 6.26 15.90 0.81
C THR A 146 5.11 15.19 1.55
N LEU A 147 4.84 13.94 1.16
CA LEU A 147 3.83 13.11 1.83
C LEU A 147 4.34 12.67 3.21
N THR A 148 3.49 12.86 4.22
CA THR A 148 3.65 12.35 5.59
C THR A 148 2.51 11.40 5.93
N TYR A 149 2.79 10.40 6.78
CA TYR A 149 1.87 9.35 7.17
C TYR A 149 1.76 9.28 8.69
#